data_88d97cc7f58afd1ddbbf7a4c9d466866
#
_entry.id   88d97cc7f58afd1ddbbf7a4c9d466866
#
_cell.length_a   1.000
_cell.length_b   1.000
_cell.length_c   1.000
_cell.angle_alpha   90.00
_cell.angle_beta   90.00
_cell.angle_gamma   90.00
#
_symmetry.space_group_name_H-M   'P 1'
#
loop_
_entity.id
_entity.type
_entity.pdbx_description
1 polymer ?
#
loop_
_entity_poly.entity_id
_entity_poly.type
_entity_poly.pdbx_seq_one_letter_code
_entity_poly.pdbx_strand_id
1 'polypeptide(L)'
;MKLLRGLGVSVRALAAHKLRAALALASIAVSVAAVVVVSAIGTGAKTEILRQTENMGTNLLVVRPVQVKSFTARKQIRGVVTTLTEPDFEAIHDLADVSAAVPGLENSLKAKAGNRTLSVRVLGTTSLYLEVCRFQMERGRFLDDDDNGHASRVAVLGARVNAELFPNDNAIGQDLRIRGIPFEVIGVLKAKGIQADGSDQDDQVVIPIRTALRRVFNLTWLNPIFVSVRDQSRMNEAEKGIAQMLRVRHGLAPGGKPDDFSIQNKTKTLAAQQKIADSLTVLGLGLAGVSLVVGGIGILALMLMSVKERTSEIGLRMAVGARSADILVQFLLEAVMLALGGWVAGLIVGLSGASMVLFFAHWNVAVSASMVLASLGTVLTAGIVFGTYPARKASRIPPIRALQVE
;
A
#
# COMPACT_ATOMS: atom_id res chain seq x y z
N MET A 1 -2.54 -49.43 -1.88
CA MET A 1 -1.59 -49.96 -0.86
C MET A 1 -0.10 -49.76 -1.21
N LYS A 2 0.34 -49.79 -2.49
CA LYS A 2 1.77 -49.56 -2.86
C LYS A 2 2.29 -48.16 -2.59
N LEU A 3 1.46 -47.10 -2.77
CA LEU A 3 1.82 -45.70 -2.50
C LEU A 3 2.07 -45.40 -1.02
N LEU A 4 1.25 -45.94 -0.11
CA LEU A 4 1.39 -45.72 1.35
C LEU A 4 2.66 -46.43 1.92
N ARG A 5 3.08 -47.57 1.35
CA ARG A 5 4.35 -48.21 1.70
C ARG A 5 5.56 -47.39 1.21
N GLY A 6 5.44 -46.75 0.04
CA GLY A 6 6.47 -45.82 -0.48
C GLY A 6 6.69 -44.61 0.43
N LEU A 7 5.63 -44.05 0.98
CA LEU A 7 5.67 -42.92 1.93
C LEU A 7 6.49 -43.23 3.19
N GLY A 8 6.28 -44.42 3.79
CA GLY A 8 7.01 -44.82 5.01
C GLY A 8 8.51 -45.03 4.77
N VAL A 9 8.91 -45.47 3.56
CA VAL A 9 10.31 -45.65 3.18
C VAL A 9 10.98 -44.29 2.95
N SER A 10 10.28 -43.34 2.32
CA SER A 10 10.79 -41.98 2.04
C SER A 10 11.05 -41.21 3.35
N VAL A 11 10.13 -41.29 4.32
CA VAL A 11 10.31 -40.62 5.64
C VAL A 11 11.50 -41.20 6.40
N ARG A 12 11.72 -42.52 6.36
CA ARG A 12 12.90 -43.16 7.01
C ARG A 12 14.23 -42.77 6.33
N ALA A 13 14.24 -42.65 5.02
CA ALA A 13 15.41 -42.19 4.27
C ALA A 13 15.81 -40.75 4.59
N LEU A 14 14.80 -39.84 4.74
CA LEU A 14 15.02 -38.47 5.19
C LEU A 14 15.56 -38.41 6.60
N ALA A 15 15.12 -39.30 7.51
CA ALA A 15 15.58 -39.39 8.88
C ALA A 15 17.04 -39.89 9.00
N ALA A 16 17.57 -40.60 8.02
CA ALA A 16 18.96 -41.08 8.01
C ALA A 16 19.98 -39.93 7.81
N HIS A 17 19.64 -38.87 7.07
CA HIS A 17 20.53 -37.71 6.80
C HIS A 17 19.89 -36.41 7.19
N LYS A 18 19.58 -36.25 8.48
CA LYS A 18 18.80 -35.13 9.06
C LYS A 18 19.31 -33.76 8.65
N LEU A 19 20.62 -33.50 8.69
CA LEU A 19 21.21 -32.19 8.39
C LEU A 19 20.98 -31.77 6.93
N ARG A 20 21.14 -32.70 5.98
CA ARG A 20 20.98 -32.44 4.55
C ARG A 20 19.51 -32.22 4.18
N ALA A 21 18.63 -33.08 4.70
CA ALA A 21 17.18 -32.91 4.53
C ALA A 21 16.70 -31.57 5.12
N ALA A 22 17.21 -31.20 6.32
CA ALA A 22 16.90 -29.92 6.94
C ALA A 22 17.37 -28.72 6.07
N LEU A 23 18.57 -28.77 5.49
CA LEU A 23 19.08 -27.70 4.62
C LEU A 23 18.26 -27.54 3.34
N ALA A 24 17.89 -28.66 2.68
CA ALA A 24 17.03 -28.59 1.49
C ALA A 24 15.62 -28.08 1.82
N LEU A 25 15.03 -28.57 2.92
CA LEU A 25 13.74 -28.08 3.40
C LEU A 25 13.80 -26.60 3.79
N ALA A 26 14.87 -26.15 4.47
CA ALA A 26 15.06 -24.76 4.85
C ALA A 26 15.17 -23.84 3.63
N SER A 27 15.91 -24.26 2.58
CA SER A 27 16.02 -23.47 1.33
C SER A 27 14.66 -23.26 0.66
N ILE A 28 13.84 -24.30 0.58
CA ILE A 28 12.47 -24.20 0.04
C ILE A 28 11.60 -23.38 0.96
N ALA A 29 11.69 -23.60 2.28
CA ALA A 29 10.90 -22.87 3.26
C ALA A 29 11.18 -21.36 3.21
N VAL A 30 12.45 -20.96 3.10
CA VAL A 30 12.83 -19.53 2.94
C VAL A 30 12.25 -18.95 1.65
N SER A 31 12.33 -19.70 0.54
CA SER A 31 11.76 -19.25 -0.74
C SER A 31 10.24 -19.05 -0.67
N VAL A 32 9.54 -20.01 -0.09
CA VAL A 32 8.08 -19.94 0.10
C VAL A 32 7.70 -18.80 1.05
N ALA A 33 8.42 -18.69 2.18
CA ALA A 33 8.19 -17.61 3.14
C ALA A 33 8.37 -16.23 2.49
N ALA A 34 9.41 -16.05 1.67
CA ALA A 34 9.63 -14.82 0.91
C ALA A 34 8.48 -14.52 -0.06
N VAL A 35 8.01 -15.53 -0.84
CA VAL A 35 6.83 -15.36 -1.71
C VAL A 35 5.61 -14.93 -0.92
N VAL A 36 5.34 -15.60 0.21
CA VAL A 36 4.16 -15.32 1.06
C VAL A 36 4.22 -13.90 1.62
N VAL A 37 5.35 -13.50 2.22
CA VAL A 37 5.50 -12.18 2.83
C VAL A 37 5.40 -11.07 1.77
N VAL A 38 6.14 -11.18 0.66
CA VAL A 38 6.14 -10.15 -0.40
C VAL A 38 4.76 -10.01 -1.03
N SER A 39 4.10 -11.13 -1.36
CA SER A 39 2.76 -11.08 -1.94
C SER A 39 1.72 -10.55 -0.96
N ALA A 40 1.83 -10.87 0.32
CA ALA A 40 0.92 -10.41 1.36
C ALA A 40 1.04 -8.89 1.59
N ILE A 41 2.26 -8.34 1.57
CA ILE A 41 2.51 -6.89 1.61
C ILE A 41 1.98 -6.22 0.36
N GLY A 42 2.25 -6.77 -0.83
CA GLY A 42 1.78 -6.22 -2.11
C GLY A 42 0.25 -6.17 -2.19
N THR A 43 -0.43 -7.24 -1.76
CA THR A 43 -1.90 -7.29 -1.73
C THR A 43 -2.47 -6.30 -0.70
N GLY A 44 -1.84 -6.21 0.47
CA GLY A 44 -2.22 -5.26 1.51
C GLY A 44 -2.09 -3.81 1.04
N ALA A 45 -0.97 -3.45 0.41
CA ALA A 45 -0.74 -2.12 -0.17
C ALA A 45 -1.80 -1.79 -1.24
N LYS A 46 -2.11 -2.73 -2.14
CA LYS A 46 -3.16 -2.55 -3.16
C LYS A 46 -4.53 -2.31 -2.55
N THR A 47 -4.91 -3.08 -1.53
CA THR A 47 -6.19 -2.90 -0.84
C THR A 47 -6.27 -1.53 -0.15
N GLU A 48 -5.18 -1.09 0.47
CA GLU A 48 -5.11 0.23 1.11
C GLU A 48 -5.24 1.37 0.09
N ILE A 49 -4.55 1.28 -1.06
CA ILE A 49 -4.66 2.28 -2.14
C ILE A 49 -6.10 2.32 -2.69
N LEU A 50 -6.76 1.18 -2.89
CA LEU A 50 -8.15 1.12 -3.32
C LEU A 50 -9.08 1.79 -2.31
N ARG A 51 -8.92 1.49 -1.01
CA ARG A 51 -9.68 2.12 0.08
C ARG A 51 -9.50 3.63 0.10
N GLN A 52 -8.27 4.10 -0.08
CA GLN A 52 -7.97 5.54 -0.15
C GLN A 52 -8.62 6.18 -1.39
N THR A 53 -8.63 5.49 -2.53
CA THR A 53 -9.28 5.97 -3.76
C THR A 53 -10.78 6.15 -3.55
N GLU A 54 -11.45 5.19 -2.92
CA GLU A 54 -12.88 5.27 -2.60
C GLU A 54 -13.19 6.43 -1.64
N ASN A 55 -12.33 6.62 -0.62
CA ASN A 55 -12.52 7.66 0.38
C ASN A 55 -12.21 9.08 -0.12
N MET A 56 -11.28 9.26 -1.08
CA MET A 56 -10.87 10.61 -1.52
C MET A 56 -11.70 11.17 -2.67
N GLY A 57 -12.46 10.33 -3.39
CA GLY A 57 -13.04 10.71 -4.67
C GLY A 57 -12.01 10.64 -5.81
N THR A 58 -12.41 10.01 -6.91
CA THR A 58 -11.52 9.73 -8.05
C THR A 58 -11.17 10.96 -8.89
N ASN A 59 -11.87 12.11 -8.69
CA ASN A 59 -11.84 13.24 -9.61
C ASN A 59 -11.38 14.54 -8.94
N LEU A 60 -10.52 14.46 -7.90
CA LEU A 60 -10.08 15.62 -7.13
C LEU A 60 -8.74 16.17 -7.62
N LEU A 61 -8.72 17.46 -8.01
CA LEU A 61 -7.54 18.28 -8.20
C LEU A 61 -7.40 19.24 -7.03
N VAL A 62 -6.18 19.46 -6.55
CA VAL A 62 -5.89 20.43 -5.49
C VAL A 62 -4.90 21.45 -6.03
N VAL A 63 -5.33 22.70 -6.15
CA VAL A 63 -4.50 23.80 -6.63
C VAL A 63 -3.93 24.54 -5.41
N ARG A 64 -2.60 24.63 -5.34
CA ARG A 64 -1.88 25.26 -4.23
C ARG A 64 -0.91 26.33 -4.72
N PRO A 65 -0.74 27.45 -4.02
CA PRO A 65 0.33 28.38 -4.34
C PRO A 65 1.69 27.75 -4.04
N VAL A 66 2.68 28.02 -4.88
CA VAL A 66 4.05 27.51 -4.74
C VAL A 66 5.03 28.66 -4.66
N GLN A 67 5.98 28.58 -3.73
CA GLN A 67 7.09 29.52 -3.68
C GLN A 67 8.01 29.29 -4.86
N VAL A 68 8.03 30.22 -5.79
CA VAL A 68 9.04 30.27 -6.83
C VAL A 68 10.36 30.67 -6.17
N LYS A 69 11.29 29.73 -6.04
CA LYS A 69 12.67 30.04 -5.65
C LYS A 69 13.32 30.79 -6.82
N SER A 70 13.25 32.13 -6.79
CA SER A 70 14.05 32.92 -7.73
C SER A 70 15.51 32.72 -7.37
N PHE A 71 16.28 32.13 -8.27
CA PHE A 71 17.73 32.00 -8.19
C PHE A 71 18.40 33.33 -8.59
N THR A 72 18.11 34.38 -7.88
CA THR A 72 18.93 35.58 -7.92
C THR A 72 19.79 35.63 -6.67
N ALA A 73 21.08 35.43 -6.85
CA ALA A 73 22.10 35.50 -5.82
C ALA A 73 21.91 36.75 -4.98
N ARG A 74 21.37 36.67 -3.78
CA ARG A 74 21.63 37.52 -2.60
C ARG A 74 20.48 37.68 -1.59
N LYS A 75 19.23 37.22 -1.86
CA LYS A 75 18.22 37.27 -0.80
C LYS A 75 17.24 36.11 -0.95
N GLN A 76 17.33 35.12 -0.08
CA GLN A 76 16.19 34.20 0.17
C GLN A 76 15.09 35.02 0.85
N ILE A 77 14.23 35.63 0.06
CA ILE A 77 12.99 36.21 0.58
C ILE A 77 12.07 35.00 0.82
N ARG A 78 11.98 34.56 2.06
CA ARG A 78 10.90 33.71 2.54
C ARG A 78 9.61 34.53 2.54
N GLY A 79 9.03 34.78 1.37
CA GLY A 79 7.72 35.38 1.22
C GLY A 79 6.65 34.30 1.21
N VAL A 80 5.56 34.51 1.94
CA VAL A 80 4.34 33.72 1.76
C VAL A 80 3.83 34.03 0.36
N VAL A 81 3.58 32.97 -0.46
CA VAL A 81 3.08 33.15 -1.83
C VAL A 81 1.59 33.44 -1.76
N THR A 82 1.19 34.60 -2.23
CA THR A 82 -0.18 35.14 -2.12
C THR A 82 -0.83 35.24 -3.50
N THR A 83 -0.60 34.25 -4.36
CA THR A 83 -0.96 34.35 -5.78
C THR A 83 -2.36 33.91 -6.10
N LEU A 84 -2.92 32.97 -5.36
CA LEU A 84 -4.29 32.48 -5.57
C LEU A 84 -5.30 33.37 -4.86
N THR A 85 -6.23 33.94 -5.61
CA THR A 85 -7.23 34.90 -5.12
C THR A 85 -8.67 34.39 -5.35
N GLU A 86 -9.65 35.10 -4.77
CA GLU A 86 -11.07 34.78 -4.99
C GLU A 86 -11.47 34.84 -6.49
N PRO A 87 -11.02 35.85 -7.30
CA PRO A 87 -11.27 35.84 -8.74
C PRO A 87 -10.65 34.65 -9.49
N ASP A 88 -9.55 34.06 -9.00
CA ASP A 88 -8.97 32.85 -9.61
C ASP A 88 -9.81 31.63 -9.31
N PHE A 89 -10.38 31.56 -8.09
CA PHE A 89 -11.34 30.53 -7.73
C PHE A 89 -12.59 30.60 -8.61
N GLU A 90 -13.18 31.79 -8.83
CA GLU A 90 -14.33 31.97 -9.72
C GLU A 90 -14.01 31.52 -11.15
N ALA A 91 -12.85 31.92 -11.69
CA ALA A 91 -12.43 31.51 -13.01
C ALA A 91 -12.21 29.99 -13.14
N ILE A 92 -11.74 29.31 -12.09
CA ILE A 92 -11.63 27.84 -12.04
C ILE A 92 -13.02 27.21 -12.03
N HIS A 93 -13.93 27.76 -11.22
CA HIS A 93 -15.30 27.26 -11.08
C HIS A 93 -16.06 27.24 -12.41
N ASP A 94 -15.84 28.26 -13.24
CA ASP A 94 -16.56 28.45 -14.52
C ASP A 94 -16.01 27.57 -15.66
N LEU A 95 -14.94 26.79 -15.45
CA LEU A 95 -14.41 25.90 -16.48
C LEU A 95 -15.36 24.73 -16.77
N ALA A 96 -15.57 24.43 -18.05
CA ALA A 96 -16.54 23.42 -18.52
C ALA A 96 -16.31 22.01 -17.92
N ASP A 97 -15.07 21.63 -17.66
CA ASP A 97 -14.70 20.32 -17.13
C ASP A 97 -14.83 20.23 -15.60
N VAL A 98 -15.03 21.36 -14.92
CA VAL A 98 -15.21 21.42 -13.48
C VAL A 98 -16.67 21.15 -13.12
N SER A 99 -16.90 20.24 -12.17
CA SER A 99 -18.23 19.98 -11.60
C SER A 99 -18.51 20.88 -10.40
N ALA A 100 -17.50 21.07 -9.56
CA ALA A 100 -17.56 21.94 -8.40
C ALA A 100 -16.14 22.37 -8.01
N ALA A 101 -16.02 23.60 -7.50
CA ALA A 101 -14.78 24.09 -6.90
C ALA A 101 -15.08 24.61 -5.50
N VAL A 102 -14.11 24.49 -4.60
CA VAL A 102 -14.23 24.90 -3.19
C VAL A 102 -12.99 25.69 -2.80
N PRO A 103 -13.16 26.96 -2.34
CA PRO A 103 -12.04 27.73 -1.85
C PRO A 103 -11.62 27.25 -0.47
N GLY A 104 -10.34 27.25 -0.20
CA GLY A 104 -9.78 26.91 1.09
C GLY A 104 -8.75 27.92 1.56
N LEU A 105 -8.60 28.02 2.86
CA LEU A 105 -7.48 28.70 3.51
C LEU A 105 -7.05 27.85 4.71
N GLU A 106 -5.89 27.22 4.61
CA GLU A 106 -5.41 26.34 5.68
C GLU A 106 -4.09 26.81 6.29
N ASN A 107 -3.97 26.62 7.59
CA ASN A 107 -2.71 26.77 8.30
C ASN A 107 -2.75 25.97 9.61
N SER A 108 -1.57 25.60 10.12
CA SER A 108 -1.45 24.95 11.43
C SER A 108 -1.51 26.00 12.54
N LEU A 109 -2.48 25.87 13.43
CA LEU A 109 -2.70 26.75 14.57
C LEU A 109 -2.90 25.94 15.85
N LYS A 110 -2.69 26.62 17.00
CA LYS A 110 -3.04 26.05 18.30
C LYS A 110 -4.54 26.23 18.55
N ALA A 111 -5.23 25.10 18.74
CA ALA A 111 -6.62 25.06 19.22
C ALA A 111 -6.62 24.67 20.70
N LYS A 112 -7.45 25.33 21.51
CA LYS A 112 -7.57 25.12 22.94
C LYS A 112 -9.02 24.88 23.34
N ALA A 113 -9.25 23.76 24.06
CA ALA A 113 -10.53 23.42 24.69
C ALA A 113 -10.29 23.15 26.19
N GLY A 114 -10.90 23.96 27.06
CA GLY A 114 -10.62 23.87 28.49
C GLY A 114 -9.12 24.02 28.81
N ASN A 115 -8.55 22.98 29.42
CA ASN A 115 -7.10 22.90 29.74
C ASN A 115 -6.24 22.20 28.67
N ARG A 116 -6.83 21.71 27.58
CA ARG A 116 -6.11 20.98 26.53
C ARG A 116 -5.76 21.91 25.38
N THR A 117 -4.57 21.76 24.84
CA THR A 117 -4.10 22.53 23.67
C THR A 117 -3.48 21.58 22.69
N LEU A 118 -3.90 21.66 21.44
CA LEU A 118 -3.42 20.84 20.34
C LEU A 118 -3.01 21.74 19.17
N SER A 119 -1.95 21.38 18.46
CA SER A 119 -1.60 22.01 17.18
C SER A 119 -2.37 21.27 16.09
N VAL A 120 -3.30 21.95 15.42
CA VAL A 120 -4.22 21.37 14.45
C VAL A 120 -4.19 22.16 13.15
N ARG A 121 -4.52 21.52 12.06
CA ARG A 121 -4.76 22.18 10.79
C ARG A 121 -6.13 22.85 10.82
N VAL A 122 -6.15 24.17 10.79
CA VAL A 122 -7.39 24.95 10.66
C VAL A 122 -7.64 25.25 9.20
N LEU A 123 -8.77 24.80 8.68
CA LEU A 123 -9.20 24.98 7.30
C LEU A 123 -10.46 25.86 7.27
N GLY A 124 -10.34 27.04 6.67
CA GLY A 124 -11.49 27.86 6.26
C GLY A 124 -12.02 27.37 4.92
N THR A 125 -13.32 27.09 4.81
CA THR A 125 -13.93 26.58 3.57
C THR A 125 -15.43 26.85 3.52
N THR A 126 -16.13 26.32 2.50
CA THR A 126 -17.58 26.45 2.29
C THR A 126 -18.32 25.13 2.52
N SER A 127 -19.65 25.15 2.47
CA SER A 127 -20.54 24.00 2.63
C SER A 127 -20.24 22.85 1.65
N LEU A 128 -19.84 23.16 0.42
CA LEU A 128 -19.50 22.20 -0.64
C LEU A 128 -18.25 21.35 -0.36
N TYR A 129 -17.43 21.70 0.63
CA TYR A 129 -16.22 20.94 0.97
C TYR A 129 -16.52 19.48 1.33
N LEU A 130 -17.64 19.24 2.02
CA LEU A 130 -18.08 17.90 2.42
C LEU A 130 -18.26 16.99 1.20
N GLU A 131 -18.92 17.51 0.16
CA GLU A 131 -19.19 16.79 -1.09
C GLU A 131 -17.93 16.61 -1.92
N VAL A 132 -17.21 17.71 -2.21
CA VAL A 132 -16.02 17.70 -3.09
C VAL A 132 -14.90 16.84 -2.54
N CYS A 133 -14.66 16.91 -1.22
CA CYS A 133 -13.64 16.10 -0.56
C CYS A 133 -14.18 14.79 0.03
N ARG A 134 -15.46 14.45 -0.20
CA ARG A 134 -16.12 13.22 0.27
C ARG A 134 -15.94 12.95 1.77
N PHE A 135 -16.12 13.96 2.59
CA PHE A 135 -16.23 13.78 4.03
C PHE A 135 -17.65 13.39 4.40
N GLN A 136 -17.81 12.73 5.53
CA GLN A 136 -19.10 12.39 6.12
C GLN A 136 -19.15 12.95 7.56
N MET A 137 -20.34 13.32 8.00
CA MET A 137 -20.56 13.70 9.39
C MET A 137 -20.72 12.46 10.25
N GLU A 138 -20.12 12.46 11.43
CA GLU A 138 -20.39 11.48 12.48
C GLU A 138 -21.51 11.97 13.37
N ARG A 139 -21.44 13.24 13.79
CA ARG A 139 -22.44 13.86 14.68
C ARG A 139 -22.57 15.36 14.39
N GLY A 140 -23.75 15.91 14.66
CA GLY A 140 -24.04 17.33 14.46
C GLY A 140 -24.29 17.70 13.00
N ARG A 141 -24.02 18.96 12.63
CA ARG A 141 -24.16 19.48 11.28
C ARG A 141 -22.84 20.01 10.73
N PHE A 142 -22.75 20.12 9.43
CA PHE A 142 -21.65 20.83 8.76
C PHE A 142 -21.97 22.33 8.64
N LEU A 143 -21.01 23.07 8.07
CA LEU A 143 -21.17 24.49 7.74
C LEU A 143 -22.26 24.64 6.66
N ASP A 144 -23.06 25.68 6.79
CA ASP A 144 -24.01 26.10 5.77
C ASP A 144 -23.62 27.46 5.17
N ASP A 145 -24.37 27.89 4.17
CA ASP A 145 -24.10 29.16 3.49
C ASP A 145 -24.39 30.38 4.38
N ASP A 146 -25.31 30.25 5.33
CA ASP A 146 -25.61 31.30 6.33
C ASP A 146 -24.43 31.46 7.29
N ASP A 147 -23.80 30.38 7.74
CA ASP A 147 -22.59 30.44 8.56
C ASP A 147 -21.48 31.21 7.86
N ASN A 148 -21.32 30.97 6.55
CA ASN A 148 -20.35 31.69 5.75
C ASN A 148 -20.74 33.13 5.48
N GLY A 149 -22.04 33.40 5.18
CA GLY A 149 -22.57 34.73 4.92
C GLY A 149 -22.33 35.67 6.09
N HIS A 150 -22.66 35.24 7.31
CA HIS A 150 -22.53 36.01 8.56
C HIS A 150 -21.13 35.97 9.19
N ALA A 151 -20.18 35.22 8.58
CA ALA A 151 -18.88 34.95 9.17
C ALA A 151 -18.99 34.42 10.62
N SER A 152 -19.87 33.44 10.81
CA SER A 152 -20.18 32.82 12.10
C SER A 152 -18.94 32.18 12.73
N ARG A 153 -18.89 32.18 14.07
CA ARG A 153 -17.79 31.53 14.81
C ARG A 153 -18.17 30.10 15.19
N VAL A 154 -18.36 29.29 14.18
CA VAL A 154 -18.67 27.88 14.31
C VAL A 154 -17.52 27.03 13.80
N ALA A 155 -17.34 25.82 14.35
CA ALA A 155 -16.27 24.93 14.01
C ALA A 155 -16.77 23.48 13.89
N VAL A 156 -16.27 22.75 12.91
CA VAL A 156 -16.47 21.30 12.75
C VAL A 156 -15.14 20.61 12.99
N LEU A 157 -15.11 19.59 13.86
CA LEU A 157 -13.89 18.92 14.27
C LEU A 157 -13.65 17.67 13.42
N GLY A 158 -12.40 17.39 13.06
CA GLY A 158 -11.98 16.08 12.62
C GLY A 158 -11.98 15.07 13.77
N ALA A 159 -12.07 13.79 13.44
CA ALA A 159 -12.22 12.72 14.43
C ALA A 159 -11.08 12.69 15.46
N ARG A 160 -9.82 12.87 15.02
CA ARG A 160 -8.66 12.91 15.89
C ARG A 160 -8.69 14.11 16.83
N VAL A 161 -9.00 15.29 16.30
CA VAL A 161 -9.08 16.52 17.11
C VAL A 161 -10.17 16.39 18.18
N ASN A 162 -11.32 15.81 17.82
CA ASN A 162 -12.39 15.52 18.76
C ASN A 162 -11.91 14.58 19.88
N ALA A 163 -11.24 13.46 19.53
CA ALA A 163 -10.77 12.50 20.51
C ALA A 163 -9.70 13.06 21.46
N GLU A 164 -8.82 13.95 20.98
CA GLU A 164 -7.75 14.52 21.79
C GLU A 164 -8.21 15.70 22.67
N LEU A 165 -9.07 16.57 22.15
CA LEU A 165 -9.55 17.76 22.89
C LEU A 165 -10.77 17.46 23.79
N PHE A 166 -11.65 16.53 23.38
CA PHE A 166 -12.91 16.20 24.07
C PHE A 166 -13.07 14.69 24.31
N PRO A 167 -12.15 14.01 25.03
CA PRO A 167 -12.14 12.53 25.12
C PRO A 167 -13.32 11.93 25.88
N ASN A 168 -13.93 12.68 26.80
CA ASN A 168 -15.00 12.19 27.66
C ASN A 168 -16.31 12.94 27.46
N ASP A 169 -16.33 13.99 26.64
CA ASP A 169 -17.47 14.90 26.49
C ASP A 169 -18.03 14.90 25.07
N ASN A 170 -19.31 15.23 24.97
CA ASN A 170 -19.88 15.63 23.70
C ASN A 170 -19.29 16.99 23.31
N ALA A 171 -18.49 17.04 22.26
CA ALA A 171 -17.86 18.27 21.78
C ALA A 171 -18.90 19.29 21.25
N ILE A 172 -20.08 18.84 20.81
CA ILE A 172 -21.10 19.69 20.20
C ILE A 172 -21.66 20.66 21.24
N GLY A 173 -21.68 21.94 20.89
CA GLY A 173 -22.09 23.05 21.76
C GLY A 173 -20.98 23.53 22.71
N GLN A 174 -19.79 22.94 22.69
CA GLN A 174 -18.64 23.35 23.50
C GLN A 174 -17.81 24.44 22.81
N ASP A 175 -17.11 25.23 23.63
CA ASP A 175 -16.21 26.28 23.14
C ASP A 175 -14.83 25.74 22.76
N LEU A 176 -14.42 26.02 21.53
CA LEU A 176 -13.06 25.82 21.01
C LEU A 176 -12.40 27.19 20.77
N ARG A 177 -11.22 27.44 21.31
CA ARG A 177 -10.47 28.68 21.05
C ARG A 177 -9.36 28.47 20.04
N ILE A 178 -9.42 29.20 18.92
CA ILE A 178 -8.38 29.22 17.86
C ILE A 178 -7.78 30.63 17.85
N ARG A 179 -6.47 30.75 18.11
CA ARG A 179 -5.78 32.06 18.27
C ARG A 179 -6.46 32.99 19.28
N GLY A 180 -7.07 32.44 20.33
CA GLY A 180 -7.80 33.19 21.33
C GLY A 180 -9.26 33.56 20.97
N ILE A 181 -9.68 33.31 19.73
CA ILE A 181 -11.06 33.55 19.26
C ILE A 181 -11.93 32.35 19.63
N PRO A 182 -13.08 32.53 20.31
CA PRO A 182 -13.98 31.42 20.64
C PRO A 182 -14.81 31.02 19.43
N PHE A 183 -14.97 29.72 19.24
CA PHE A 183 -15.80 29.04 18.23
C PHE A 183 -16.68 28.02 18.91
N GLU A 184 -17.95 27.97 18.56
CA GLU A 184 -18.87 26.93 18.97
C GLU A 184 -18.67 25.69 18.09
N VAL A 185 -18.48 24.50 18.67
CA VAL A 185 -18.41 23.26 17.96
C VAL A 185 -19.80 22.81 17.53
N ILE A 186 -20.08 22.74 16.24
CA ILE A 186 -21.39 22.36 15.68
C ILE A 186 -21.45 20.95 15.12
N GLY A 187 -20.31 20.30 14.93
CA GLY A 187 -20.27 18.93 14.39
C GLY A 187 -18.91 18.30 14.48
N VAL A 188 -18.91 16.98 14.24
CA VAL A 188 -17.72 16.13 14.20
C VAL A 188 -17.74 15.33 12.90
N LEU A 189 -16.62 15.33 12.16
CA LEU A 189 -16.44 14.55 10.95
C LEU A 189 -16.17 13.08 11.31
N LYS A 190 -16.68 12.18 10.49
CA LYS A 190 -16.35 10.75 10.56
C LYS A 190 -14.87 10.53 10.25
N ALA A 191 -14.23 9.63 10.98
CA ALA A 191 -12.83 9.28 10.77
C ALA A 191 -12.58 8.81 9.34
N LYS A 192 -11.55 9.39 8.71
CA LYS A 192 -11.13 9.11 7.34
C LYS A 192 -9.74 8.51 7.27
N GLY A 193 -8.91 8.77 8.29
CA GLY A 193 -7.59 8.20 8.48
C GLY A 193 -6.48 8.98 7.76
N ILE A 194 -5.31 8.32 7.69
CA ILE A 194 -4.09 8.89 7.13
C ILE A 194 -4.07 8.68 5.62
N GLN A 195 -3.74 9.72 4.86
CA GLN A 195 -3.54 9.65 3.42
C GLN A 195 -2.21 8.94 3.08
N ALA A 196 -2.09 8.53 1.82
CA ALA A 196 -0.88 7.92 1.29
C ALA A 196 0.36 8.84 1.32
N ASP A 197 0.16 10.16 1.39
CA ASP A 197 1.24 11.13 1.58
C ASP A 197 1.65 11.30 3.05
N GLY A 198 1.07 10.52 3.96
CA GLY A 198 1.33 10.57 5.40
C GLY A 198 0.56 11.65 6.15
N SER A 199 -0.25 12.46 5.46
CA SER A 199 -1.07 13.49 6.11
C SER A 199 -2.30 12.87 6.77
N ASP A 200 -2.54 13.26 8.01
CA ASP A 200 -3.74 12.84 8.76
C ASP A 200 -4.93 13.74 8.37
N GLN A 201 -5.96 13.15 7.77
CA GLN A 201 -7.17 13.87 7.38
C GLN A 201 -8.06 14.21 8.58
N ASP A 202 -7.89 13.50 9.67
CA ASP A 202 -8.67 13.66 10.89
C ASP A 202 -8.09 14.73 11.83
N ASP A 203 -6.85 15.21 11.51
CA ASP A 203 -6.18 16.31 12.23
C ASP A 203 -6.58 17.67 11.63
N GLN A 204 -7.85 18.01 11.66
CA GLN A 204 -8.35 19.28 11.13
C GLN A 204 -9.50 19.87 11.95
N VAL A 205 -9.58 21.20 11.91
CA VAL A 205 -10.74 21.99 12.35
C VAL A 205 -11.23 22.79 11.17
N VAL A 206 -12.48 22.62 10.80
CA VAL A 206 -13.09 23.29 9.65
C VAL A 206 -13.95 24.46 10.14
N ILE A 207 -13.75 25.65 9.57
CA ILE A 207 -14.47 26.89 9.90
C ILE A 207 -14.96 27.58 8.62
N PRO A 208 -15.95 28.50 8.67
CA PRO A 208 -16.39 29.23 7.48
C PRO A 208 -15.23 30.02 6.84
N ILE A 209 -15.14 30.05 5.50
CA ILE A 209 -14.03 30.69 4.79
C ILE A 209 -13.95 32.21 5.10
N ARG A 210 -15.09 32.89 5.18
CA ARG A 210 -15.09 34.33 5.53
C ARG A 210 -14.60 34.60 6.95
N THR A 211 -14.90 33.71 7.90
CA THR A 211 -14.38 33.78 9.26
C THR A 211 -12.88 33.55 9.28
N ALA A 212 -12.41 32.57 8.52
CA ALA A 212 -10.98 32.28 8.35
C ALA A 212 -10.24 33.50 7.78
N LEU A 213 -10.66 34.01 6.63
CA LEU A 213 -10.04 35.14 5.95
C LEU A 213 -10.00 36.40 6.82
N ARG A 214 -11.14 36.78 7.41
CA ARG A 214 -11.29 38.09 8.09
C ARG A 214 -10.87 38.09 9.56
N ARG A 215 -11.12 36.99 10.30
CA ARG A 215 -10.96 36.97 11.77
C ARG A 215 -9.74 36.14 12.23
N VAL A 216 -9.51 34.99 11.63
CA VAL A 216 -8.46 34.08 12.11
C VAL A 216 -7.11 34.40 11.48
N PHE A 217 -7.05 34.53 10.14
CA PHE A 217 -5.81 34.70 9.41
C PHE A 217 -5.55 36.16 9.01
N ASN A 218 -6.60 36.94 8.80
CA ASN A 218 -6.55 38.33 8.26
C ASN A 218 -5.78 38.35 6.92
N LEU A 219 -6.25 37.55 5.97
CA LEU A 219 -5.62 37.32 4.66
C LEU A 219 -6.66 37.48 3.54
N THR A 220 -6.20 37.77 2.32
CA THR A 220 -7.03 37.97 1.12
C THR A 220 -6.77 36.95 0.03
N TRP A 221 -5.93 35.95 0.31
CA TRP A 221 -5.55 34.91 -0.64
C TRP A 221 -6.01 33.54 -0.18
N LEU A 222 -6.09 32.60 -1.11
CA LEU A 222 -6.56 31.24 -0.91
C LEU A 222 -5.42 30.23 -0.91
N ASN A 223 -5.54 29.17 -0.13
CA ASN A 223 -4.67 28.02 -0.11
C ASN A 223 -5.31 26.87 0.70
N PRO A 224 -5.71 25.77 0.05
CA PRO A 224 -5.76 25.48 -1.38
C PRO A 224 -7.11 25.83 -2.04
N ILE A 225 -7.24 25.59 -3.36
CA ILE A 225 -8.53 25.45 -4.05
C ILE A 225 -8.72 23.97 -4.38
N PHE A 226 -9.82 23.39 -3.91
CA PHE A 226 -10.21 22.01 -4.22
C PHE A 226 -11.13 22.02 -5.44
N VAL A 227 -10.86 21.16 -6.43
CA VAL A 227 -11.60 21.14 -7.69
C VAL A 227 -12.03 19.71 -7.99
N SER A 228 -13.34 19.50 -8.11
CA SER A 228 -13.93 18.26 -8.58
C SER A 228 -14.16 18.34 -10.08
N VAL A 229 -13.60 17.39 -10.82
CA VAL A 229 -13.76 17.29 -12.28
C VAL A 229 -14.96 16.39 -12.59
N ARG A 230 -15.73 16.71 -13.64
CA ARG A 230 -16.96 15.98 -14.00
C ARG A 230 -16.69 14.53 -14.37
N ASP A 231 -15.61 14.27 -15.12
CA ASP A 231 -15.26 12.94 -15.59
C ASP A 231 -13.78 12.65 -15.31
N GLN A 232 -13.52 11.46 -14.76
CA GLN A 232 -12.17 10.99 -14.49
C GLN A 232 -11.30 10.92 -15.75
N SER A 233 -11.89 10.61 -16.91
CA SER A 233 -11.17 10.56 -18.19
C SER A 233 -10.64 11.93 -18.61
N ARG A 234 -11.32 13.03 -18.21
CA ARG A 234 -10.98 14.42 -18.54
C ARG A 234 -10.07 15.11 -17.50
N MET A 235 -9.62 14.38 -16.48
CA MET A 235 -8.73 14.94 -15.41
C MET A 235 -7.49 15.63 -15.98
N ASN A 236 -6.86 15.05 -17.01
CA ASN A 236 -5.67 15.64 -17.63
C ASN A 236 -5.98 16.90 -18.42
N GLU A 237 -7.15 16.97 -19.05
CA GLU A 237 -7.62 18.14 -19.81
C GLU A 237 -7.98 19.28 -18.85
N ALA A 238 -8.72 18.97 -17.79
CA ALA A 238 -9.05 19.91 -16.73
C ALA A 238 -7.78 20.48 -16.06
N GLU A 239 -6.79 19.63 -15.73
CA GLU A 239 -5.51 20.05 -15.15
C GLU A 239 -4.78 21.04 -16.08
N LYS A 240 -4.71 20.75 -17.40
CA LYS A 240 -4.10 21.63 -18.38
C LYS A 240 -4.89 22.92 -18.57
N GLY A 241 -6.22 22.83 -18.60
CA GLY A 241 -7.12 24.00 -18.72
C GLY A 241 -6.95 24.96 -17.55
N ILE A 242 -6.94 24.44 -16.30
CA ILE A 242 -6.70 25.23 -15.09
C ILE A 242 -5.30 25.87 -15.16
N ALA A 243 -4.26 25.08 -15.52
CA ALA A 243 -2.90 25.59 -15.60
C ALA A 243 -2.79 26.72 -16.64
N GLN A 244 -3.36 26.56 -17.80
CA GLN A 244 -3.32 27.57 -18.87
C GLN A 244 -4.06 28.85 -18.46
N MET A 245 -5.23 28.70 -17.86
CA MET A 245 -6.05 29.82 -17.39
C MET A 245 -5.30 30.61 -16.30
N LEU A 246 -4.73 29.93 -15.30
CA LEU A 246 -3.96 30.59 -14.22
C LEU A 246 -2.69 31.27 -14.76
N ARG A 247 -1.95 30.66 -15.72
CA ARG A 247 -0.79 31.30 -16.36
C ARG A 247 -1.16 32.61 -17.05
N VAL A 248 -2.28 32.64 -17.77
CA VAL A 248 -2.77 33.86 -18.42
C VAL A 248 -3.12 34.92 -17.37
N ARG A 249 -3.84 34.57 -16.35
CA ARG A 249 -4.27 35.49 -15.28
C ARG A 249 -3.08 36.05 -14.45
N HIS A 250 -2.10 35.21 -14.17
CA HIS A 250 -0.92 35.60 -13.40
C HIS A 250 0.20 36.22 -14.26
N GLY A 251 -0.04 36.38 -15.58
CA GLY A 251 0.96 36.98 -16.51
C GLY A 251 2.22 36.15 -16.65
N LEU A 252 2.11 34.82 -16.56
CA LEU A 252 3.22 33.87 -16.71
C LEU A 252 3.38 33.52 -18.19
N ALA A 253 4.31 34.17 -18.88
CA ALA A 253 4.55 33.94 -20.31
C ALA A 253 5.11 32.52 -20.56
N PRO A 254 4.82 31.87 -21.70
CA PRO A 254 5.45 30.63 -22.12
C PRO A 254 6.98 30.77 -22.17
N GLY A 255 7.71 29.91 -21.43
CA GLY A 255 9.17 29.97 -21.37
C GLY A 255 9.77 31.07 -20.46
N GLY A 256 8.91 31.80 -19.72
CA GLY A 256 9.30 32.84 -18.78
C GLY A 256 9.47 32.34 -17.32
N LYS A 257 8.75 32.95 -16.39
CA LYS A 257 8.79 32.58 -14.97
C LYS A 257 8.16 31.21 -14.76
N PRO A 258 8.71 30.39 -13.85
CA PRO A 258 8.05 29.14 -13.44
C PRO A 258 6.67 29.43 -12.82
N ASP A 259 5.78 28.44 -12.86
CA ASP A 259 4.44 28.56 -12.30
C ASP A 259 4.52 28.87 -10.80
N ASP A 260 3.73 29.83 -10.35
CA ASP A 260 3.58 30.21 -8.95
C ASP A 260 2.47 29.42 -8.23
N PHE A 261 1.95 28.41 -8.91
CA PHE A 261 0.98 27.44 -8.42
C PHE A 261 1.39 26.01 -8.76
N SER A 262 0.83 25.06 -8.05
CA SER A 262 0.93 23.61 -8.36
C SER A 262 -0.46 23.01 -8.39
N ILE A 263 -0.69 22.12 -9.33
CA ILE A 263 -1.93 21.35 -9.43
C ILE A 263 -1.61 19.91 -9.07
N GLN A 264 -2.10 19.46 -7.94
CA GLN A 264 -1.94 18.08 -7.48
C GLN A 264 -3.12 17.25 -7.95
N ASN A 265 -2.87 16.31 -8.84
CA ASN A 265 -3.84 15.32 -9.26
C ASN A 265 -3.74 14.12 -8.33
N LYS A 266 -4.71 14.00 -7.41
CA LYS A 266 -4.71 12.92 -6.40
C LYS A 266 -4.80 11.54 -7.06
N THR A 267 -5.54 11.40 -8.17
CA THR A 267 -5.64 10.14 -8.92
C THR A 267 -4.28 9.72 -9.51
N LYS A 268 -3.51 10.66 -10.08
CA LYS A 268 -2.15 10.38 -10.59
C LYS A 268 -1.21 9.96 -9.45
N THR A 269 -1.31 10.61 -8.30
CA THR A 269 -0.48 10.28 -7.14
C THR A 269 -0.74 8.84 -6.68
N LEU A 270 -2.02 8.46 -6.56
CA LEU A 270 -2.39 7.09 -6.20
C LEU A 270 -1.94 6.06 -7.25
N ALA A 271 -2.14 6.37 -8.55
CA ALA A 271 -1.68 5.50 -9.64
C ALA A 271 -0.15 5.33 -9.65
N ALA A 272 0.60 6.39 -9.34
CA ALA A 272 2.06 6.30 -9.20
C ALA A 272 2.48 5.41 -8.03
N GLN A 273 1.83 5.53 -6.89
CA GLN A 273 2.07 4.66 -5.73
C GLN A 273 1.73 3.21 -6.02
N GLN A 274 0.62 2.94 -6.72
CA GLN A 274 0.27 1.60 -7.15
C GLN A 274 1.34 1.00 -8.05
N LYS A 275 1.87 1.75 -9.02
CA LYS A 275 2.98 1.29 -9.87
C LYS A 275 4.23 0.97 -9.07
N ILE A 276 4.57 1.76 -8.05
CA ILE A 276 5.70 1.50 -7.16
C ILE A 276 5.46 0.19 -6.39
N ALA A 277 4.28 0.00 -5.80
CA ALA A 277 3.93 -1.22 -5.07
C ALA A 277 3.96 -2.46 -5.98
N ASP A 278 3.44 -2.36 -7.21
CA ASP A 278 3.49 -3.42 -8.21
C ASP A 278 4.94 -3.75 -8.60
N SER A 279 5.79 -2.73 -8.83
CA SER A 279 7.21 -2.92 -9.14
C SER A 279 7.98 -3.60 -8.02
N LEU A 280 7.76 -3.20 -6.77
CA LEU A 280 8.37 -3.84 -5.60
C LEU A 280 7.90 -5.29 -5.44
N THR A 281 6.63 -5.57 -5.72
CA THR A 281 6.08 -6.93 -5.71
C THR A 281 6.74 -7.80 -6.78
N VAL A 282 6.90 -7.30 -8.01
CA VAL A 282 7.58 -8.03 -9.10
C VAL A 282 9.04 -8.30 -8.75
N LEU A 283 9.77 -7.33 -8.23
CA LEU A 283 11.16 -7.51 -7.78
C LEU A 283 11.26 -8.56 -6.67
N GLY A 284 10.37 -8.49 -5.67
CA GLY A 284 10.34 -9.47 -4.58
C GLY A 284 10.02 -10.88 -5.05
N LEU A 285 9.06 -11.04 -5.98
CA LEU A 285 8.76 -12.33 -6.61
C LEU A 285 9.93 -12.85 -7.46
N GLY A 286 10.65 -11.96 -8.14
CA GLY A 286 11.88 -12.32 -8.88
C GLY A 286 12.96 -12.89 -7.95
N LEU A 287 13.22 -12.23 -6.82
CA LEU A 287 14.17 -12.72 -5.80
C LEU A 287 13.73 -14.05 -5.20
N ALA A 288 12.43 -14.20 -4.91
CA ALA A 288 11.85 -15.44 -4.42
C ALA A 288 11.97 -16.57 -5.45
N GLY A 289 11.82 -16.26 -6.76
CA GLY A 289 12.04 -17.19 -7.85
C GLY A 289 13.49 -17.69 -7.90
N VAL A 290 14.47 -16.80 -7.78
CA VAL A 290 15.89 -17.17 -7.67
C VAL A 290 16.13 -18.07 -6.46
N SER A 291 15.58 -17.73 -5.31
CA SER A 291 15.67 -18.55 -4.10
C SER A 291 15.05 -19.94 -4.29
N LEU A 292 13.94 -20.03 -5.03
CA LEU A 292 13.29 -21.31 -5.34
C LEU A 292 14.16 -22.20 -6.25
N VAL A 293 14.86 -21.60 -7.22
CA VAL A 293 15.85 -22.33 -8.06
C VAL A 293 16.98 -22.88 -7.20
N VAL A 294 17.51 -22.08 -6.27
CA VAL A 294 18.54 -22.54 -5.31
C VAL A 294 18.02 -23.69 -4.44
N GLY A 295 16.78 -23.57 -3.92
CA GLY A 295 16.11 -24.64 -3.17
C GLY A 295 15.91 -25.91 -4.03
N GLY A 296 15.55 -25.74 -5.30
CA GLY A 296 15.41 -26.83 -6.28
C GLY A 296 16.75 -27.56 -6.56
N ILE A 297 17.84 -26.81 -6.69
CA ILE A 297 19.18 -27.39 -6.78
C ILE A 297 19.53 -28.20 -5.53
N GLY A 298 19.09 -27.72 -4.35
CA GLY A 298 19.20 -28.46 -3.08
C GLY A 298 18.48 -29.82 -3.14
N ILE A 299 17.23 -29.84 -3.65
CA ILE A 299 16.49 -31.10 -3.88
C ILE A 299 17.27 -32.00 -4.85
N LEU A 300 17.75 -31.47 -5.98
CA LEU A 300 18.51 -32.20 -6.98
C LEU A 300 19.74 -32.87 -6.37
N ALA A 301 20.55 -32.11 -5.62
CA ALA A 301 21.76 -32.60 -4.99
C ALA A 301 21.48 -33.72 -3.96
N LEU A 302 20.47 -33.51 -3.12
CA LEU A 302 20.05 -34.48 -2.10
C LEU A 302 19.52 -35.76 -2.73
N MET A 303 18.71 -35.66 -3.77
CA MET A 303 18.16 -36.83 -4.49
C MET A 303 19.22 -37.59 -5.23
N LEU A 304 20.21 -36.92 -5.88
CA LEU A 304 21.33 -37.59 -6.55
C LEU A 304 22.17 -38.39 -5.55
N MET A 305 22.39 -37.87 -4.36
CA MET A 305 23.11 -38.54 -3.30
C MET A 305 22.33 -39.73 -2.74
N SER A 306 21.03 -39.57 -2.51
CA SER A 306 20.13 -40.65 -2.09
C SER A 306 20.12 -41.80 -3.11
N VAL A 307 20.12 -41.50 -4.41
CA VAL A 307 20.24 -42.51 -5.47
C VAL A 307 21.58 -43.24 -5.36
N LYS A 308 22.70 -42.54 -5.13
CA LYS A 308 24.03 -43.15 -5.00
C LYS A 308 24.13 -44.08 -3.77
N GLU A 309 23.65 -43.64 -2.63
CA GLU A 309 23.65 -44.40 -1.36
C GLU A 309 22.76 -45.65 -1.42
N ARG A 310 21.69 -45.61 -2.21
CA ARG A 310 20.70 -46.67 -2.32
C ARG A 310 20.82 -47.48 -3.64
N THR A 311 21.97 -47.39 -4.34
CA THR A 311 22.18 -48.05 -5.63
C THR A 311 22.00 -49.56 -5.56
N SER A 312 22.54 -50.26 -4.54
CA SER A 312 22.41 -51.70 -4.33
C SER A 312 20.94 -52.09 -4.03
N GLU A 313 20.22 -51.33 -3.25
CA GLU A 313 18.78 -51.55 -2.97
C GLU A 313 17.93 -51.41 -4.23
N ILE A 314 18.21 -50.39 -5.08
CA ILE A 314 17.55 -50.19 -6.38
C ILE A 314 17.82 -51.37 -7.30
N GLY A 315 19.09 -51.82 -7.37
CA GLY A 315 19.51 -52.97 -8.16
C GLY A 315 18.80 -54.26 -7.75
N LEU A 316 18.70 -54.52 -6.44
CA LEU A 316 18.00 -55.67 -5.92
C LEU A 316 16.50 -55.64 -6.27
N ARG A 317 15.82 -54.49 -6.13
CA ARG A 317 14.42 -54.35 -6.51
C ARG A 317 14.20 -54.64 -8.01
N MET A 318 15.08 -54.12 -8.88
CA MET A 318 14.98 -54.37 -10.32
C MET A 318 15.30 -55.82 -10.67
N ALA A 319 16.25 -56.47 -9.99
CA ALA A 319 16.54 -57.88 -10.17
C ALA A 319 15.36 -58.81 -9.79
N VAL A 320 14.56 -58.44 -8.80
CA VAL A 320 13.34 -59.15 -8.35
C VAL A 320 12.10 -58.74 -9.20
N GLY A 321 12.25 -57.94 -10.27
CA GLY A 321 11.19 -57.67 -11.24
C GLY A 321 10.48 -56.31 -11.11
N ALA A 322 11.02 -55.33 -10.35
CA ALA A 322 10.49 -53.98 -10.36
C ALA A 322 10.72 -53.32 -11.74
N ARG A 323 9.69 -52.64 -12.25
CA ARG A 323 9.80 -51.90 -13.52
C ARG A 323 10.53 -50.56 -13.28
N SER A 324 11.31 -50.10 -14.30
CA SER A 324 11.96 -48.79 -14.25
C SER A 324 10.99 -47.64 -13.94
N ALA A 325 9.72 -47.75 -14.39
CA ALA A 325 8.67 -46.80 -14.09
C ALA A 325 8.33 -46.77 -12.60
N ASP A 326 8.35 -47.90 -11.90
CA ASP A 326 8.04 -47.97 -10.46
C ASP A 326 9.12 -47.22 -9.65
N ILE A 327 10.40 -47.37 -10.03
CA ILE A 327 11.53 -46.69 -9.43
C ILE A 327 11.44 -45.16 -9.70
N LEU A 328 11.15 -44.78 -10.97
CA LEU A 328 11.01 -43.38 -11.35
C LEU A 328 9.91 -42.67 -10.52
N VAL A 329 8.72 -43.27 -10.46
CA VAL A 329 7.58 -42.70 -9.70
C VAL A 329 7.91 -42.64 -8.22
N GLN A 330 8.59 -43.61 -7.64
CA GLN A 330 9.00 -43.61 -6.24
C GLN A 330 9.90 -42.43 -5.93
N PHE A 331 10.97 -42.20 -6.68
CA PHE A 331 11.92 -41.11 -6.46
C PHE A 331 11.29 -39.76 -6.77
N LEU A 332 10.40 -39.69 -7.77
CA LEU A 332 9.66 -38.44 -8.06
C LEU A 332 8.72 -38.07 -6.90
N LEU A 333 8.00 -39.03 -6.33
CA LEU A 333 7.17 -38.83 -5.16
C LEU A 333 7.99 -38.36 -3.94
N GLU A 334 9.21 -38.91 -3.77
CA GLU A 334 10.13 -38.50 -2.71
C GLU A 334 10.52 -37.00 -2.85
N ALA A 335 10.85 -36.57 -4.09
CA ALA A 335 11.15 -35.16 -4.37
C ALA A 335 9.95 -34.25 -4.14
N VAL A 336 8.74 -34.66 -4.54
CA VAL A 336 7.50 -33.92 -4.32
C VAL A 336 7.17 -33.80 -2.83
N MET A 337 7.41 -34.87 -2.05
CA MET A 337 7.20 -34.82 -0.60
C MET A 337 8.16 -33.88 0.12
N LEU A 338 9.45 -33.85 -0.32
CA LEU A 338 10.41 -32.85 0.17
C LEU A 338 9.94 -31.43 -0.14
N ALA A 339 9.47 -31.21 -1.38
CA ALA A 339 8.95 -29.91 -1.80
C ALA A 339 7.73 -29.50 -0.96
N LEU A 340 6.78 -30.40 -0.71
CA LEU A 340 5.61 -30.18 0.14
C LEU A 340 5.99 -29.91 1.60
N GLY A 341 6.95 -30.66 2.15
CA GLY A 341 7.45 -30.42 3.52
C GLY A 341 8.08 -29.02 3.65
N GLY A 342 8.88 -28.62 2.66
CA GLY A 342 9.44 -27.26 2.58
C GLY A 342 8.36 -26.19 2.42
N TRP A 343 7.32 -26.46 1.62
CA TRP A 343 6.19 -25.55 1.46
C TRP A 343 5.41 -25.35 2.76
N VAL A 344 5.09 -26.42 3.50
CA VAL A 344 4.38 -26.31 4.80
C VAL A 344 5.22 -25.51 5.80
N ALA A 345 6.51 -25.83 5.92
CA ALA A 345 7.41 -25.09 6.81
C ALA A 345 7.51 -23.61 6.39
N GLY A 346 7.66 -23.35 5.09
CA GLY A 346 7.74 -22.00 4.52
C GLY A 346 6.44 -21.21 4.68
N LEU A 347 5.30 -21.86 4.56
CA LEU A 347 3.99 -21.23 4.80
C LEU A 347 3.85 -20.80 6.27
N ILE A 348 4.23 -21.65 7.22
CA ILE A 348 4.21 -21.31 8.66
C ILE A 348 5.12 -20.12 8.94
N VAL A 349 6.36 -20.16 8.46
CA VAL A 349 7.33 -19.07 8.65
C VAL A 349 6.86 -17.78 7.93
N GLY A 350 6.33 -17.90 6.72
CA GLY A 350 5.82 -16.78 5.94
C GLY A 350 4.60 -16.11 6.59
N LEU A 351 3.65 -16.88 7.09
CA LEU A 351 2.49 -16.35 7.81
C LEU A 351 2.90 -15.68 9.14
N SER A 352 3.83 -16.29 9.87
CA SER A 352 4.38 -15.68 11.09
C SER A 352 5.11 -14.39 10.80
N GLY A 353 5.91 -14.36 9.72
CA GLY A 353 6.59 -13.14 9.25
C GLY A 353 5.62 -12.04 8.82
N ALA A 354 4.56 -12.40 8.09
CA ALA A 354 3.50 -11.46 7.70
C ALA A 354 2.78 -10.88 8.93
N SER A 355 2.47 -11.70 9.92
CA SER A 355 1.86 -11.25 11.19
C SER A 355 2.78 -10.33 11.97
N MET A 356 4.08 -10.58 11.95
CA MET A 356 5.09 -9.73 12.60
C MET A 356 5.17 -8.34 11.92
N VAL A 357 5.12 -8.29 10.58
CA VAL A 357 5.07 -7.03 9.83
C VAL A 357 3.82 -6.24 10.18
N LEU A 358 2.65 -6.90 10.27
CA LEU A 358 1.40 -6.26 10.70
C LEU A 358 1.53 -5.64 12.10
N PHE A 359 2.11 -6.38 13.04
CA PHE A 359 2.19 -5.97 14.46
C PHE A 359 3.21 -4.83 14.68
N PHE A 360 4.42 -4.92 14.10
CA PHE A 360 5.50 -3.96 14.35
C PHE A 360 5.49 -2.78 13.37
N ALA A 361 5.20 -3.01 12.09
CA ALA A 361 5.22 -1.97 11.07
C ALA A 361 3.85 -1.32 10.84
N HIS A 362 2.77 -1.85 11.42
CA HIS A 362 1.39 -1.40 11.23
C HIS A 362 0.97 -1.34 9.75
N TRP A 363 1.62 -2.16 8.91
CA TRP A 363 1.27 -2.24 7.49
C TRP A 363 0.08 -3.18 7.30
N ASN A 364 -0.84 -2.78 6.45
CA ASN A 364 -1.93 -3.65 6.07
C ASN A 364 -1.38 -4.84 5.26
N VAL A 365 -1.53 -6.03 5.80
CA VAL A 365 -1.08 -7.28 5.19
C VAL A 365 -2.31 -8.13 4.91
N ALA A 366 -2.49 -8.52 3.65
CA ALA A 366 -3.62 -9.35 3.24
C ALA A 366 -3.14 -10.67 2.64
N VAL A 367 -3.44 -11.77 3.30
CA VAL A 367 -3.16 -13.12 2.80
C VAL A 367 -4.36 -13.62 2.00
N SER A 368 -4.15 -13.86 0.71
CA SER A 368 -5.19 -14.39 -0.19
C SER A 368 -5.04 -15.90 -0.37
N ALA A 369 -6.16 -16.62 -0.44
CA ALA A 369 -6.16 -18.05 -0.76
C ALA A 369 -5.53 -18.34 -2.14
N SER A 370 -5.71 -17.46 -3.11
CA SER A 370 -5.08 -17.59 -4.44
C SER A 370 -3.56 -17.56 -4.38
N MET A 371 -2.99 -16.75 -3.48
CA MET A 371 -1.54 -16.67 -3.25
C MET A 371 -0.99 -17.97 -2.66
N VAL A 372 -1.70 -18.56 -1.69
CA VAL A 372 -1.32 -19.85 -1.08
C VAL A 372 -1.36 -20.97 -2.13
N LEU A 373 -2.38 -21.01 -2.97
CA LEU A 373 -2.49 -21.98 -4.06
C LEU A 373 -1.41 -21.77 -5.14
N ALA A 374 -1.11 -20.53 -5.51
CA ALA A 374 -0.05 -20.22 -6.46
C ALA A 374 1.32 -20.65 -5.92
N SER A 375 1.62 -20.39 -4.64
CA SER A 375 2.87 -20.84 -4.01
C SER A 375 2.99 -22.37 -3.97
N LEU A 376 1.90 -23.08 -3.72
CA LEU A 376 1.85 -24.53 -3.79
C LEU A 376 2.17 -25.02 -5.20
N GLY A 377 1.52 -24.45 -6.23
CA GLY A 377 1.76 -24.79 -7.63
C GLY A 377 3.20 -24.59 -8.07
N THR A 378 3.83 -23.46 -7.69
CA THR A 378 5.24 -23.19 -8.02
C THR A 378 6.20 -24.17 -7.36
N VAL A 379 5.97 -24.52 -6.09
CA VAL A 379 6.81 -25.47 -5.35
C VAL A 379 6.65 -26.89 -5.87
N LEU A 380 5.43 -27.31 -6.20
CA LEU A 380 5.18 -28.62 -6.83
C LEU A 380 5.90 -28.72 -8.20
N THR A 381 5.82 -27.67 -9.01
CA THR A 381 6.52 -27.61 -10.29
C THR A 381 8.03 -27.73 -10.09
N ALA A 382 8.61 -27.01 -9.13
CA ALA A 382 10.02 -27.09 -8.79
C ALA A 382 10.40 -28.52 -8.33
N GLY A 383 9.62 -29.14 -7.43
CA GLY A 383 9.83 -30.50 -6.97
C GLY A 383 9.83 -31.52 -8.11
N ILE A 384 8.92 -31.40 -9.06
CA ILE A 384 8.84 -32.26 -10.25
C ILE A 384 10.04 -32.02 -11.19
N VAL A 385 10.34 -30.75 -11.51
CA VAL A 385 11.42 -30.41 -12.45
C VAL A 385 12.76 -30.87 -11.91
N PHE A 386 13.12 -30.52 -10.69
CA PHE A 386 14.42 -30.88 -10.09
C PHE A 386 14.48 -32.33 -9.63
N GLY A 387 13.35 -32.99 -9.34
CA GLY A 387 13.26 -34.41 -8.99
C GLY A 387 13.31 -35.34 -10.19
N THR A 388 12.92 -34.89 -11.40
CA THR A 388 12.85 -35.74 -12.60
C THR A 388 14.21 -36.26 -13.02
N TYR A 389 15.28 -35.46 -12.99
CA TYR A 389 16.62 -35.90 -13.39
C TYR A 389 17.15 -37.03 -12.51
N PRO A 390 17.22 -36.91 -11.16
CA PRO A 390 17.67 -38.02 -10.31
C PRO A 390 16.75 -39.23 -10.38
N ALA A 391 15.43 -39.05 -10.47
CA ALA A 391 14.50 -40.18 -10.64
C ALA A 391 14.74 -40.97 -11.93
N ARG A 392 14.98 -40.28 -13.06
CA ARG A 392 15.38 -40.93 -14.32
C ARG A 392 16.73 -41.65 -14.22
N LYS A 393 17.70 -41.05 -13.52
CA LYS A 393 19.00 -41.66 -13.30
C LYS A 393 18.88 -42.94 -12.47
N ALA A 394 18.09 -42.93 -11.40
CA ALA A 394 17.79 -44.12 -10.61
C ALA A 394 17.12 -45.22 -11.38
N SER A 395 16.13 -44.89 -12.23
CA SER A 395 15.36 -45.89 -13.03
C SER A 395 16.13 -46.54 -14.16
N ARG A 396 17.31 -46.02 -14.50
CA ARG A 396 18.16 -46.54 -15.60
C ARG A 396 19.42 -47.25 -15.11
N ILE A 397 19.58 -47.51 -13.81
CA ILE A 397 20.73 -48.23 -13.26
C ILE A 397 20.66 -49.72 -13.68
N PRO A 398 21.67 -50.30 -14.38
CA PRO A 398 21.66 -51.72 -14.71
C PRO A 398 21.77 -52.56 -13.43
N PRO A 399 20.90 -53.59 -13.20
CA PRO A 399 20.88 -54.39 -11.98
C PRO A 399 22.23 -55.05 -11.68
N ILE A 400 22.91 -55.54 -12.71
CA ILE A 400 24.23 -56.20 -12.59
C ILE A 400 25.27 -55.26 -12.02
N ARG A 401 25.33 -54.01 -12.50
CA ARG A 401 26.30 -53.02 -12.00
C ARG A 401 25.93 -52.52 -10.58
N ALA A 402 24.66 -52.48 -10.27
CA ALA A 402 24.20 -52.04 -8.96
C ALA A 402 24.56 -53.02 -7.83
N LEU A 403 24.67 -54.32 -8.14
CA LEU A 403 25.03 -55.36 -7.18
C LEU A 403 26.55 -55.59 -7.06
N GLN A 404 27.36 -54.99 -7.96
CA GLN A 404 28.82 -55.08 -7.94
C GLN A 404 29.51 -53.89 -7.22
N VAL A 405 28.76 -52.93 -6.75
CA VAL A 405 29.29 -51.79 -6.01
C VAL A 405 29.29 -52.17 -4.53
N GLU A 406 30.47 -52.48 -3.99
CA GLU A 406 30.73 -52.49 -2.55
C GLU A 406 30.84 -51.08 -1.97
#